data_ca97f3ee380b9fe760a435f025b1cd34
#
_entry.id   ca97f3ee380b9fe760a435f025b1cd34
#
_cell.length_a   1.000
_cell.length_b   1.000
_cell.length_c   1.000
_cell.angle_alpha   90.00
_cell.angle_beta   90.00
_cell.angle_gamma   90.00
#
_symmetry.space_group_name_H-M   'P 1'
#
loop_
_entity.id
_entity.type
_entity.pdbx_description
1 polymer ?
#
loop_
_entity_poly.entity_id
_entity_poly.type
_entity_poly.pdbx_seq_one_letter_code
_entity_poly.pdbx_strand_id
1 'polypeptide(L)'
;YLVDMTTSATYNKLRFFIYRAFRKLGLISEDGKKRLLTIGNSLKATLTRQGGNIFEGLNIRYFGPIDGHDVKNMVKVLNEIKDFKGPKVLHCITKKGKGYEPAENDAVKWHAPGYFDASTGEKKAGSLTPAPPLFQDVFGETLLELAKQNEKIVAITPAMPSGCSMIIMQKVIPERVYDVGIAEGHSVTFSAGLAKEGMIPFCNVYSSFMQRAYDNVIHDVALQKLPVVLCLDRAGIVGADGATHHGAFDLAYMRCIPNIVIAAPRNEHELRNIMYTAQLKNESPFVIRYPRGKGSLIDWRNEMKEVEIGKGACLKPGNDTAVLTIGTMAIPAAQAIQQVENGSNLSIAHYDMRFLKPLDEALLHEIGRKYKQIITIEDGVINGGFGSAVLEFMADHGDRKSTRLNSSHIPL
;
A
#
# COMPACT_ATOMS: atom_id res chain seq x y z
N TYR A 1 36.33 9.94 -17.61
CA TYR A 1 37.73 9.49 -17.77
C TYR A 1 38.08 8.28 -16.88
N LEU A 2 37.87 8.35 -15.55
CA LEU A 2 38.18 7.21 -14.64
C LEU A 2 37.26 6.02 -14.86
N VAL A 3 36.00 6.23 -15.16
CA VAL A 3 35.05 5.15 -15.55
C VAL A 3 35.51 4.54 -16.87
N ASP A 4 35.82 5.33 -17.89
CA ASP A 4 36.32 4.87 -19.17
C ASP A 4 37.59 4.03 -19.03
N MET A 5 38.50 4.46 -18.15
CA MET A 5 39.74 3.71 -17.88
C MET A 5 39.45 2.35 -17.21
N THR A 6 38.54 2.29 -16.25
CA THR A 6 38.23 1.06 -15.50
C THR A 6 37.31 0.09 -16.25
N THR A 7 36.54 0.57 -17.22
CA THR A 7 35.69 -0.25 -18.12
C THR A 7 36.46 -0.69 -19.37
N SER A 8 37.52 0.00 -19.73
CA SER A 8 38.32 -0.30 -20.93
C SER A 8 38.77 -1.78 -21.00
N ALA A 9 38.42 -2.42 -22.07
CA ALA A 9 38.83 -3.82 -22.35
C ALA A 9 40.36 -3.97 -22.32
N THR A 10 41.12 -2.97 -22.80
CA THR A 10 42.58 -2.95 -22.82
C THR A 10 43.15 -2.91 -21.42
N TYR A 11 42.66 -2.04 -20.52
CA TYR A 11 43.07 -1.98 -19.12
C TYR A 11 42.81 -3.29 -18.40
N ASN A 12 41.65 -3.87 -18.58
CA ASN A 12 41.27 -5.11 -17.92
C ASN A 12 42.08 -6.32 -18.47
N LYS A 13 42.40 -6.37 -19.80
CA LYS A 13 43.31 -7.37 -20.39
C LYS A 13 44.72 -7.24 -19.82
N LEU A 14 45.26 -6.02 -19.72
CA LEU A 14 46.58 -5.77 -19.14
C LEU A 14 46.65 -6.20 -17.69
N ARG A 15 45.63 -5.83 -16.88
CA ARG A 15 45.50 -6.22 -15.47
C ARG A 15 45.47 -7.77 -15.33
N PHE A 16 44.72 -8.45 -16.18
CA PHE A 16 44.62 -9.90 -16.18
C PHE A 16 45.94 -10.57 -16.64
N PHE A 17 46.63 -9.98 -17.61
CA PHE A 17 47.94 -10.47 -18.09
C PHE A 17 48.99 -10.34 -16.97
N ILE A 18 49.08 -9.20 -16.32
CA ILE A 18 49.98 -8.95 -15.17
C ILE A 18 49.71 -9.98 -14.07
N TYR A 19 48.46 -10.18 -13.72
CA TYR A 19 48.06 -11.16 -12.70
C TYR A 19 48.49 -12.61 -13.11
N ARG A 20 48.28 -13.01 -14.36
CA ARG A 20 48.68 -14.32 -14.89
C ARG A 20 50.19 -14.51 -14.84
N ALA A 21 50.94 -13.47 -15.18
CA ALA A 21 52.40 -13.51 -15.12
C ALA A 21 52.91 -13.70 -13.68
N PHE A 22 52.38 -12.95 -12.70
CA PHE A 22 52.75 -13.09 -11.28
C PHE A 22 52.35 -14.44 -10.69
N ARG A 23 51.21 -15.01 -11.12
CA ARG A 23 50.77 -16.34 -10.71
C ARG A 23 51.69 -17.43 -11.27
N LYS A 24 52.12 -17.27 -12.51
CA LYS A 24 53.03 -18.23 -13.19
C LYS A 24 54.44 -18.24 -12.57
N LEU A 25 54.83 -17.10 -11.98
CA LEU A 25 56.08 -16.94 -11.25
C LEU A 25 55.98 -17.39 -9.78
N GLY A 26 54.86 -17.93 -9.34
CA GLY A 26 54.67 -18.41 -7.97
C GLY A 26 54.60 -17.30 -6.90
N LEU A 27 54.53 -16.01 -7.32
CA LEU A 27 54.58 -14.85 -6.43
C LEU A 27 53.21 -14.51 -5.79
N ILE A 28 52.15 -15.11 -6.27
CA ILE A 28 50.76 -14.81 -5.76
C ILE A 28 49.93 -16.11 -5.68
N SER A 29 49.45 -16.42 -4.46
CA SER A 29 48.45 -17.45 -4.19
C SER A 29 47.02 -16.98 -4.48
N GLU A 30 46.02 -17.89 -4.46
CA GLU A 30 44.58 -17.50 -4.60
C GLU A 30 44.16 -16.48 -3.53
N ASP A 31 44.68 -16.59 -2.28
CA ASP A 31 44.42 -15.61 -1.21
C ASP A 31 45.16 -14.29 -1.45
N GLY A 32 46.34 -14.32 -2.04
CA GLY A 32 47.07 -13.13 -2.47
C GLY A 32 46.33 -12.33 -3.54
N LYS A 33 45.54 -13.00 -4.40
CA LYS A 33 44.66 -12.36 -5.40
C LYS A 33 43.59 -11.49 -4.70
N LYS A 34 42.93 -12.03 -3.68
CA LYS A 34 41.90 -11.28 -2.92
C LYS A 34 42.53 -10.03 -2.28
N ARG A 35 43.70 -10.17 -1.66
CA ARG A 35 44.42 -9.05 -1.03
C ARG A 35 44.85 -7.99 -2.06
N LEU A 36 45.37 -8.35 -3.22
CA LEU A 36 45.73 -7.42 -4.29
C LEU A 36 44.52 -6.69 -4.87
N LEU A 37 43.38 -7.39 -5.02
CA LEU A 37 42.12 -6.77 -5.44
C LEU A 37 41.63 -5.77 -4.42
N THR A 38 41.71 -6.09 -3.13
CA THR A 38 41.34 -5.19 -2.02
C THR A 38 42.25 -3.96 -1.98
N ILE A 39 43.57 -4.14 -2.11
CA ILE A 39 44.53 -3.03 -2.15
C ILE A 39 44.31 -2.14 -3.39
N GLY A 40 44.09 -2.74 -4.57
CA GLY A 40 43.76 -1.99 -5.79
C GLY A 40 42.48 -1.18 -5.69
N ASN A 41 41.46 -1.73 -5.04
CA ASN A 41 40.20 -1.04 -4.79
C ASN A 41 40.34 0.06 -3.73
N SER A 42 41.12 -0.17 -2.69
CA SER A 42 41.43 0.86 -1.67
C SER A 42 42.23 2.03 -2.26
N LEU A 43 43.23 1.76 -3.11
CA LEU A 43 43.99 2.78 -3.85
C LEU A 43 43.06 3.58 -4.79
N LYS A 44 42.14 2.92 -5.50
CA LYS A 44 41.15 3.59 -6.33
C LYS A 44 40.23 4.47 -5.50
N ALA A 45 39.72 4.00 -4.36
CA ALA A 45 38.89 4.76 -3.44
C ALA A 45 39.63 6.02 -2.91
N THR A 46 40.88 5.86 -2.57
CA THR A 46 41.74 6.99 -2.08
C THR A 46 42.01 8.02 -3.19
N LEU A 47 42.32 7.57 -4.41
CA LEU A 47 42.58 8.44 -5.56
C LEU A 47 41.33 9.16 -6.08
N THR A 48 40.15 8.57 -5.93
CA THR A 48 38.88 9.17 -6.38
C THR A 48 38.18 10.02 -5.34
N ARG A 49 38.72 10.15 -4.11
CA ARG A 49 38.07 10.78 -2.94
C ARG A 49 36.63 10.25 -2.69
N GLN A 50 36.27 9.14 -3.26
CA GLN A 50 35.00 8.46 -2.98
C GLN A 50 35.26 7.45 -1.87
N GLY A 51 34.61 7.62 -0.72
CA GLY A 51 34.64 6.68 0.39
C GLY A 51 34.31 5.26 -0.10
N GLY A 52 34.85 4.24 0.54
CA GLY A 52 34.72 2.85 0.13
C GLY A 52 33.29 2.49 -0.24
N ASN A 53 33.07 2.02 -1.45
CA ASN A 53 31.75 1.66 -1.92
C ASN A 53 31.32 0.36 -1.25
N ILE A 54 30.15 0.34 -0.64
CA ILE A 54 29.56 -0.83 0.04
C ILE A 54 29.53 -2.07 -0.88
N PHE A 55 29.30 -1.87 -2.18
CA PHE A 55 29.26 -2.97 -3.15
C PHE A 55 30.63 -3.62 -3.35
N GLU A 56 31.71 -2.84 -3.36
CA GLU A 56 33.08 -3.37 -3.47
C GLU A 56 33.47 -4.12 -2.18
N GLY A 57 32.98 -3.68 -1.03
CA GLY A 57 33.12 -4.42 0.24
C GLY A 57 32.44 -5.79 0.23
N LEU A 58 31.37 -5.95 -0.54
CA LEU A 58 30.68 -7.21 -0.78
C LEU A 58 31.23 -8.04 -1.94
N ASN A 59 32.41 -7.69 -2.48
CA ASN A 59 33.02 -8.29 -3.68
C ASN A 59 32.16 -8.16 -4.96
N ILE A 60 31.29 -7.17 -5.04
CA ILE A 60 30.53 -6.83 -6.22
C ILE A 60 31.30 -5.76 -7.00
N ARG A 61 31.53 -5.99 -8.29
CA ARG A 61 32.20 -4.98 -9.12
C ARG A 61 31.30 -3.79 -9.33
N TYR A 62 31.81 -2.60 -9.04
CA TYR A 62 31.08 -1.36 -9.21
C TYR A 62 31.66 -0.56 -10.39
N PHE A 63 30.76 -0.08 -11.26
CA PHE A 63 31.03 0.80 -12.39
C PHE A 63 30.15 2.04 -12.28
N GLY A 64 30.73 3.20 -12.40
CA GLY A 64 29.99 4.46 -12.32
C GLY A 64 30.59 5.45 -11.29
N PRO A 65 29.84 6.51 -10.97
CA PRO A 65 28.58 6.88 -11.60
C PRO A 65 28.73 7.33 -13.06
N ILE A 66 27.73 7.03 -13.90
CA ILE A 66 27.62 7.56 -15.26
C ILE A 66 26.30 8.32 -15.44
N ASP A 67 26.22 9.20 -16.43
CA ASP A 67 24.96 9.85 -16.80
C ASP A 67 24.01 8.83 -17.46
N GLY A 68 22.90 8.51 -16.79
CA GLY A 68 21.89 7.58 -17.28
C GLY A 68 21.01 8.15 -18.41
N HIS A 69 21.15 9.44 -18.76
CA HIS A 69 20.50 10.04 -19.91
C HIS A 69 21.39 10.05 -21.17
N ASP A 70 22.69 9.77 -21.03
CA ASP A 70 23.58 9.57 -22.16
C ASP A 70 23.53 8.10 -22.62
N VAL A 71 22.55 7.82 -23.52
CA VAL A 71 22.31 6.48 -24.04
C VAL A 71 23.54 5.93 -24.80
N LYS A 72 24.28 6.79 -25.51
CA LYS A 72 25.47 6.35 -26.26
C LYS A 72 26.57 5.85 -25.32
N ASN A 73 26.86 6.62 -24.28
CA ASN A 73 27.84 6.22 -23.27
C ASN A 73 27.38 4.98 -22.50
N MET A 74 26.09 4.89 -22.16
CA MET A 74 25.52 3.75 -21.46
C MET A 74 25.66 2.46 -22.28
N VAL A 75 25.34 2.49 -23.58
CA VAL A 75 25.54 1.34 -24.51
C VAL A 75 27.01 0.94 -24.58
N LYS A 76 27.92 1.91 -24.69
CA LYS A 76 29.37 1.65 -24.69
C LYS A 76 29.80 0.92 -23.41
N VAL A 77 29.45 1.46 -22.23
CA VAL A 77 29.81 0.87 -20.94
C VAL A 77 29.20 -0.52 -20.78
N LEU A 78 27.93 -0.71 -21.14
CA LEU A 78 27.27 -2.03 -21.08
C LEU A 78 27.98 -3.06 -21.96
N ASN A 79 28.39 -2.69 -23.18
CA ASN A 79 29.15 -3.57 -24.03
C ASN A 79 30.54 -3.94 -23.48
N GLU A 80 31.18 -3.01 -22.75
CA GLU A 80 32.49 -3.25 -22.12
C GLU A 80 32.38 -4.19 -20.91
N ILE A 81 31.28 -4.10 -20.14
CA ILE A 81 31.15 -4.85 -18.88
C ILE A 81 30.35 -6.15 -19.01
N LYS A 82 29.61 -6.39 -20.12
CA LYS A 82 28.72 -7.56 -20.29
C LYS A 82 29.41 -8.88 -20.07
N ASP A 83 30.64 -9.02 -20.56
CA ASP A 83 31.42 -10.26 -20.54
C ASP A 83 32.21 -10.47 -19.24
N PHE A 84 32.17 -9.53 -18.29
CA PHE A 84 32.81 -9.74 -17.01
C PHE A 84 32.04 -10.76 -16.18
N LYS A 85 32.76 -11.77 -15.68
CA LYS A 85 32.18 -12.81 -14.82
C LYS A 85 31.85 -12.24 -13.40
N GLY A 86 30.83 -12.80 -12.78
CA GLY A 86 30.39 -12.46 -11.43
C GLY A 86 29.44 -11.27 -11.38
N PRO A 87 28.91 -10.96 -10.18
CA PRO A 87 27.98 -9.87 -9.99
C PRO A 87 28.64 -8.51 -10.22
N LYS A 88 27.88 -7.59 -10.81
CA LYS A 88 28.34 -6.24 -11.12
C LYS A 88 27.20 -5.24 -10.95
N VAL A 89 27.51 -4.04 -10.50
CA VAL A 89 26.63 -2.89 -10.40
C VAL A 89 27.09 -1.81 -11.36
N LEU A 90 26.19 -1.37 -12.24
CA LEU A 90 26.36 -0.15 -13.02
C LEU A 90 25.50 0.95 -12.37
N HIS A 91 26.15 1.98 -11.83
CA HIS A 91 25.48 3.12 -11.22
C HIS A 91 25.21 4.18 -12.27
N CYS A 92 23.93 4.39 -12.60
CA CYS A 92 23.48 5.43 -13.50
C CYS A 92 22.79 6.54 -12.69
N ILE A 93 23.25 7.77 -12.85
CA ILE A 93 22.59 8.95 -12.26
C ILE A 93 21.58 9.45 -13.27
N THR A 94 20.32 9.61 -12.84
CA THR A 94 19.24 10.12 -13.67
C THR A 94 18.51 11.27 -12.96
N LYS A 95 17.89 12.15 -13.74
CA LYS A 95 16.95 13.16 -13.26
C LYS A 95 15.54 12.74 -13.71
N LYS A 96 14.64 12.50 -12.75
CA LYS A 96 13.25 12.15 -13.05
C LYS A 96 12.57 13.28 -13.83
N GLY A 97 11.87 12.94 -14.89
CA GLY A 97 11.22 13.94 -15.77
C GLY A 97 12.15 14.61 -16.79
N LYS A 98 13.41 14.14 -16.93
CA LYS A 98 14.40 14.72 -17.85
C LYS A 98 13.86 14.89 -19.26
N GLY A 99 14.02 16.10 -19.81
CA GLY A 99 13.53 16.48 -21.13
C GLY A 99 12.18 17.21 -21.14
N TYR A 100 11.54 17.32 -19.97
CA TYR A 100 10.32 18.11 -19.79
C TYR A 100 10.45 18.99 -18.55
N GLU A 101 10.71 20.28 -18.75
CA GLU A 101 11.05 21.22 -17.70
C GLU A 101 10.04 21.23 -16.52
N PRO A 102 8.71 21.23 -16.73
CA PRO A 102 7.76 21.16 -15.62
C PRO A 102 7.93 19.90 -14.76
N ALA A 103 8.28 18.74 -15.35
CA ALA A 103 8.51 17.51 -14.62
C ALA A 103 9.89 17.47 -13.94
N GLU A 104 10.90 18.14 -14.50
CA GLU A 104 12.20 18.28 -13.85
C GLU A 104 12.12 19.15 -12.59
N ASN A 105 11.20 20.11 -12.55
CA ASN A 105 11.01 21.04 -11.44
C ASN A 105 10.10 20.48 -10.34
N ASP A 106 9.13 19.61 -10.68
CA ASP A 106 8.23 18.97 -9.72
C ASP A 106 7.96 17.49 -10.09
N ALA A 107 8.92 16.64 -9.76
CA ALA A 107 8.87 15.22 -10.10
C ALA A 107 7.70 14.47 -9.40
N VAL A 108 7.17 15.00 -8.29
CA VAL A 108 6.05 14.42 -7.55
C VAL A 108 4.74 14.67 -8.28
N LYS A 109 4.47 15.93 -8.65
CA LYS A 109 3.28 16.34 -9.41
C LYS A 109 3.18 15.62 -10.76
N TRP A 110 4.34 15.35 -11.38
CA TRP A 110 4.45 14.74 -12.70
C TRP A 110 4.66 13.22 -12.66
N HIS A 111 4.58 12.61 -11.49
CA HIS A 111 4.54 11.16 -11.38
C HIS A 111 3.15 10.64 -11.72
N ALA A 112 2.99 10.05 -12.91
CA ALA A 112 1.70 9.60 -13.45
C ALA A 112 0.62 10.70 -13.47
N PRO A 113 0.85 11.83 -14.20
CA PRO A 113 0.03 13.04 -14.11
C PRO A 113 -1.38 12.90 -14.72
N GLY A 114 -1.70 11.79 -15.40
CA GLY A 114 -2.92 11.63 -16.19
C GLY A 114 -2.87 12.43 -17.49
N TYR A 115 -4.03 12.82 -18.02
CA TYR A 115 -4.11 13.61 -19.26
C TYR A 115 -3.78 15.08 -19.00
N PHE A 116 -2.85 15.63 -19.78
CA PHE A 116 -2.44 17.03 -19.73
C PHE A 116 -2.06 17.52 -21.14
N ASP A 117 -2.05 18.82 -21.35
CA ASP A 117 -1.51 19.43 -22.57
C ASP A 117 0.01 19.48 -22.46
N ALA A 118 0.70 18.83 -23.40
CA ALA A 118 2.15 18.71 -23.36
C ALA A 118 2.88 20.04 -23.59
N SER A 119 2.22 21.01 -24.25
CA SER A 119 2.81 22.32 -24.56
C SER A 119 2.71 23.30 -23.39
N THR A 120 1.60 23.26 -22.64
CA THR A 120 1.33 24.19 -21.54
C THR A 120 1.59 23.56 -20.17
N GLY A 121 1.58 22.22 -20.06
CA GLY A 121 1.62 21.51 -18.79
C GLY A 121 0.29 21.58 -18.03
N GLU A 122 -0.77 22.12 -18.63
CA GLU A 122 -2.07 22.23 -17.98
C GLU A 122 -2.81 20.88 -18.00
N LYS A 123 -3.31 20.49 -16.84
CA LYS A 123 -4.24 19.36 -16.75
C LYS A 123 -5.59 19.82 -17.30
N LYS A 124 -6.27 18.97 -18.06
CA LYS A 124 -7.67 19.25 -18.45
C LYS A 124 -8.46 19.57 -17.19
N ALA A 125 -9.06 20.75 -17.17
CA ALA A 125 -9.94 21.17 -16.10
C ALA A 125 -11.01 20.09 -15.87
N GLY A 126 -11.17 19.65 -14.63
CA GLY A 126 -12.28 18.78 -14.25
C GLY A 126 -13.60 19.50 -14.50
N SER A 127 -14.71 18.75 -14.56
CA SER A 127 -16.05 19.33 -14.63
C SER A 127 -16.25 20.37 -13.51
N LEU A 128 -16.83 21.51 -13.86
CA LEU A 128 -17.21 22.57 -12.90
C LEU A 128 -18.38 22.13 -11.99
N THR A 129 -19.03 21.00 -12.29
CA THR A 129 -20.10 20.46 -11.44
C THR A 129 -19.51 19.89 -10.15
N PRO A 130 -20.11 20.19 -8.98
CA PRO A 130 -19.72 19.57 -7.72
C PRO A 130 -19.69 18.05 -7.87
N ALA A 131 -18.63 17.45 -7.43
CA ALA A 131 -18.46 15.98 -7.47
C ALA A 131 -18.00 15.47 -6.09
N PRO A 132 -18.36 14.23 -5.74
CA PRO A 132 -17.84 13.60 -4.53
C PRO A 132 -16.30 13.64 -4.49
N PRO A 133 -15.70 13.77 -3.30
CA PRO A 133 -14.24 13.76 -3.13
C PRO A 133 -13.65 12.38 -3.42
N LEU A 134 -12.34 12.32 -3.56
CA LEU A 134 -11.62 11.05 -3.51
C LEU A 134 -11.58 10.54 -2.08
N PHE A 135 -11.70 9.23 -1.87
CA PHE A 135 -11.60 8.62 -0.53
C PHE A 135 -10.30 8.99 0.19
N GLN A 136 -9.19 9.02 -0.53
CA GLN A 136 -7.90 9.46 0.02
C GLN A 136 -7.93 10.90 0.55
N ASP A 137 -8.69 11.80 -0.10
CA ASP A 137 -8.80 13.19 0.35
C ASP A 137 -9.68 13.30 1.59
N VAL A 138 -10.78 12.51 1.64
CA VAL A 138 -11.60 12.38 2.86
C VAL A 138 -10.74 11.88 4.03
N PHE A 139 -9.91 10.86 3.79
CA PHE A 139 -8.95 10.36 4.78
C PHE A 139 -7.98 11.46 5.24
N GLY A 140 -7.31 12.13 4.31
CA GLY A 140 -6.29 13.14 4.65
C GLY A 140 -6.85 14.35 5.41
N GLU A 141 -8.02 14.86 4.99
CA GLU A 141 -8.69 15.96 5.69
C GLU A 141 -9.22 15.54 7.06
N THR A 142 -9.80 14.34 7.17
CA THR A 142 -10.26 13.80 8.46
C THR A 142 -9.08 13.58 9.41
N LEU A 143 -7.97 13.06 8.92
CA LEU A 143 -6.76 12.86 9.73
C LEU A 143 -6.23 14.17 10.29
N LEU A 144 -6.20 15.25 9.47
CA LEU A 144 -5.81 16.58 9.94
C LEU A 144 -6.79 17.12 11.00
N GLU A 145 -8.10 16.93 10.79
CA GLU A 145 -9.15 17.37 11.74
C GLU A 145 -8.96 16.67 13.09
N LEU A 146 -8.76 15.35 13.09
CA LEU A 146 -8.50 14.56 14.29
C LEU A 146 -7.18 14.96 14.97
N ALA A 147 -6.12 15.16 14.19
CA ALA A 147 -4.80 15.53 14.71
C ALA A 147 -4.78 16.93 15.35
N LYS A 148 -5.64 17.85 14.91
CA LYS A 148 -5.83 19.16 15.58
C LYS A 148 -6.50 19.04 16.95
N GLN A 149 -7.34 18.02 17.14
CA GLN A 149 -8.06 17.79 18.39
C GLN A 149 -7.30 16.88 19.35
N ASN A 150 -6.36 16.06 18.83
CA ASN A 150 -5.63 15.07 19.60
C ASN A 150 -4.14 15.08 19.20
N GLU A 151 -3.31 15.60 20.12
CA GLU A 151 -1.87 15.74 19.91
C GLU A 151 -1.12 14.41 19.83
N LYS A 152 -1.73 13.32 20.28
CA LYS A 152 -1.14 11.98 20.21
C LYS A 152 -1.19 11.36 18.81
N ILE A 153 -2.00 11.90 17.91
CA ILE A 153 -2.13 11.38 16.55
C ILE A 153 -0.89 11.73 15.74
N VAL A 154 -0.27 10.70 15.17
CA VAL A 154 0.85 10.77 14.22
C VAL A 154 0.52 10.01 12.95
N ALA A 155 1.05 10.44 11.84
CA ALA A 155 0.80 9.88 10.51
C ALA A 155 2.07 9.24 9.95
N ILE A 156 1.98 8.02 9.46
CA ILE A 156 3.11 7.27 8.89
C ILE A 156 2.73 6.73 7.52
N THR A 157 3.61 6.88 6.54
CA THR A 157 3.40 6.30 5.20
C THR A 157 4.74 5.92 4.55
N PRO A 158 4.81 4.80 3.80
CA PRO A 158 6.01 4.42 3.06
C PRO A 158 5.98 5.02 1.65
N ALA A 159 6.57 6.21 1.47
CA ALA A 159 6.75 6.93 0.19
C ALA A 159 5.44 7.33 -0.53
N MET A 160 4.32 7.48 0.19
CA MET A 160 3.02 7.77 -0.42
C MET A 160 2.30 9.01 0.16
N PRO A 161 2.98 10.09 0.60
CA PRO A 161 2.31 11.19 1.30
C PRO A 161 1.28 11.92 0.43
N SER A 162 1.53 12.05 -0.87
CA SER A 162 0.57 12.63 -1.82
C SER A 162 -0.49 11.63 -2.26
N GLY A 163 -0.13 10.36 -2.42
CA GLY A 163 -1.02 9.30 -2.87
C GLY A 163 -2.13 8.98 -1.87
N CYS A 164 -1.84 9.01 -0.58
CA CYS A 164 -2.82 8.85 0.50
C CYS A 164 -3.30 10.16 1.12
N SER A 165 -3.00 11.30 0.51
CA SER A 165 -3.37 12.66 0.95
C SER A 165 -2.88 13.05 2.35
N MET A 166 -1.92 12.32 2.94
CA MET A 166 -1.24 12.75 4.19
C MET A 166 -0.48 14.07 4.04
N ILE A 167 -0.18 14.47 2.82
CA ILE A 167 0.40 15.79 2.51
C ILE A 167 -0.46 16.95 3.02
N ILE A 168 -1.78 16.73 3.23
CA ILE A 168 -2.69 17.71 3.81
C ILE A 168 -2.29 18.00 5.26
N MET A 169 -2.08 16.97 6.06
CA MET A 169 -1.59 17.11 7.44
C MET A 169 -0.13 17.57 7.47
N GLN A 170 0.71 17.08 6.57
CA GLN A 170 2.14 17.43 6.52
C GLN A 170 2.38 18.94 6.30
N LYS A 171 1.52 19.61 5.55
CA LYS A 171 1.61 21.07 5.33
C LYS A 171 1.27 21.90 6.58
N VAL A 172 0.54 21.35 7.54
CA VAL A 172 0.03 22.06 8.73
C VAL A 172 0.75 21.64 10.00
N ILE A 173 1.07 20.34 10.12
CA ILE A 173 1.69 19.72 11.30
C ILE A 173 2.81 18.77 10.82
N PRO A 174 3.88 19.29 10.17
CA PRO A 174 4.91 18.46 9.55
C PRO A 174 5.65 17.56 10.53
N GLU A 175 5.82 17.98 11.78
CA GLU A 175 6.54 17.25 12.84
C GLU A 175 5.84 15.97 13.30
N ARG A 176 4.57 15.77 12.90
CA ARG A 176 3.80 14.57 13.22
C ARG A 176 3.48 13.70 11.99
N VAL A 177 4.15 13.96 10.86
CA VAL A 177 3.99 13.16 9.63
C VAL A 177 5.33 12.59 9.19
N TYR A 178 5.41 11.27 9.13
CA TYR A 178 6.63 10.53 8.82
C TYR A 178 6.51 9.78 7.51
N ASP A 179 7.35 10.14 6.54
CA ASP A 179 7.57 9.34 5.34
C ASP A 179 8.83 8.49 5.54
N VAL A 180 8.65 7.18 5.64
CA VAL A 180 9.75 6.24 5.90
C VAL A 180 10.41 5.69 4.63
N GLY A 181 10.08 6.25 3.46
CA GLY A 181 10.52 5.73 2.17
C GLY A 181 9.79 4.43 1.78
N ILE A 182 10.26 3.75 0.73
CA ILE A 182 9.64 2.49 0.27
C ILE A 182 10.05 1.35 1.21
N ALA A 183 9.43 1.32 2.38
CA ALA A 183 9.75 0.39 3.47
C ALA A 183 8.50 0.05 4.30
N GLU A 184 7.56 -0.71 3.73
CA GLU A 184 6.27 -1.01 4.32
C GLU A 184 6.40 -1.74 5.67
N GLY A 185 7.30 -2.74 5.78
CA GLY A 185 7.58 -3.41 7.05
C GLY A 185 8.07 -2.45 8.13
N HIS A 186 9.00 -1.53 7.76
CA HIS A 186 9.48 -0.51 8.69
C HIS A 186 8.35 0.44 9.13
N SER A 187 7.44 0.83 8.23
CA SER A 187 6.32 1.71 8.59
C SER A 187 5.44 1.11 9.69
N VAL A 188 5.21 -0.20 9.64
CA VAL A 188 4.41 -0.92 10.64
C VAL A 188 5.17 -1.05 11.95
N THR A 189 6.44 -1.50 11.92
CA THR A 189 7.28 -1.65 13.13
C THR A 189 7.51 -0.29 13.82
N PHE A 190 7.76 0.77 13.05
CA PHE A 190 7.90 2.13 13.57
C PHE A 190 6.60 2.61 14.24
N SER A 191 5.45 2.34 13.61
CA SER A 191 4.13 2.63 14.20
C SER A 191 3.91 1.86 15.51
N ALA A 192 4.33 0.59 15.58
CA ALA A 192 4.27 -0.19 16.81
C ALA A 192 5.09 0.45 17.94
N GLY A 193 6.30 0.93 17.65
CA GLY A 193 7.13 1.66 18.60
C GLY A 193 6.47 2.94 19.12
N LEU A 194 5.88 3.75 18.23
CA LEU A 194 5.15 4.97 18.59
C LEU A 194 3.91 4.65 19.45
N ALA A 195 3.16 3.60 19.11
CA ALA A 195 2.00 3.16 19.91
C ALA A 195 2.42 2.69 21.31
N LYS A 196 3.56 2.01 21.43
CA LYS A 196 4.13 1.60 22.71
C LYS A 196 4.42 2.78 23.64
N GLU A 197 4.81 3.92 23.08
CA GLU A 197 5.08 5.16 23.80
C GLU A 197 3.82 6.04 23.98
N GLY A 198 2.63 5.49 23.70
CA GLY A 198 1.34 6.15 23.95
C GLY A 198 0.88 7.10 22.87
N MET A 199 1.49 7.10 21.68
CA MET A 199 0.98 7.79 20.51
C MET A 199 -0.12 6.98 19.82
N ILE A 200 -0.86 7.64 18.93
CA ILE A 200 -1.93 7.02 18.12
C ILE A 200 -1.50 7.10 16.64
N PRO A 201 -0.74 6.12 16.17
CA PRO A 201 -0.23 6.13 14.80
C PRO A 201 -1.30 5.71 13.81
N PHE A 202 -1.56 6.57 12.81
CA PHE A 202 -2.28 6.24 11.59
C PHE A 202 -1.25 5.84 10.52
N CYS A 203 -1.07 4.54 10.32
CA CYS A 203 -0.16 3.97 9.35
C CYS A 203 -0.89 3.67 8.04
N ASN A 204 -0.70 4.52 7.03
CA ASN A 204 -1.37 4.37 5.74
C ASN A 204 -0.45 3.71 4.71
N VAL A 205 -0.87 2.55 4.24
CA VAL A 205 -0.18 1.75 3.22
C VAL A 205 -1.21 1.29 2.19
N TYR A 206 -0.86 1.30 0.91
CA TYR A 206 -1.77 0.71 -0.09
C TYR A 206 -2.01 -0.77 0.21
N SER A 207 -3.26 -1.21 0.07
CA SER A 207 -3.68 -2.56 0.43
C SER A 207 -2.80 -3.65 -0.17
N SER A 208 -2.47 -3.56 -1.48
CA SER A 208 -1.57 -4.51 -2.13
C SER A 208 -0.12 -4.46 -1.60
N PHE A 209 0.34 -3.31 -1.10
CA PHE A 209 1.69 -3.16 -0.56
C PHE A 209 1.78 -3.58 0.90
N MET A 210 0.68 -3.55 1.65
CA MET A 210 0.63 -4.07 3.02
C MET A 210 1.00 -5.55 3.12
N GLN A 211 0.89 -6.31 2.03
CA GLN A 211 1.36 -7.70 1.97
C GLN A 211 2.84 -7.84 2.32
N ARG A 212 3.68 -6.82 2.05
CA ARG A 212 5.11 -6.81 2.41
C ARG A 212 5.35 -6.60 3.90
N ALA A 213 4.35 -6.11 4.63
CA ALA A 213 4.41 -5.85 6.07
C ALA A 213 3.55 -6.83 6.88
N TYR A 214 3.04 -7.90 6.27
CA TYR A 214 2.11 -8.82 6.91
C TYR A 214 2.67 -9.45 8.18
N ASP A 215 3.93 -9.89 8.15
CA ASP A 215 4.63 -10.42 9.32
C ASP A 215 4.76 -9.36 10.44
N ASN A 216 5.10 -8.13 10.09
CA ASN A 216 5.21 -7.02 11.04
C ASN A 216 3.85 -6.71 11.70
N VAL A 217 2.73 -6.78 10.94
CA VAL A 217 1.39 -6.63 11.52
C VAL A 217 1.11 -7.70 12.56
N ILE A 218 1.49 -8.95 12.29
CA ILE A 218 1.28 -10.06 13.23
C ILE A 218 2.19 -9.91 14.45
N HIS A 219 3.50 -9.86 14.20
CA HIS A 219 4.53 -9.97 15.25
C HIS A 219 4.68 -8.69 16.06
N ASP A 220 4.78 -7.53 15.37
CA ASP A 220 5.12 -6.28 16.04
C ASP A 220 3.89 -5.56 16.62
N VAL A 221 2.71 -5.79 16.04
CA VAL A 221 1.48 -5.06 16.40
C VAL A 221 0.45 -5.96 17.08
N ALA A 222 -0.05 -6.99 16.39
CA ALA A 222 -1.23 -7.75 16.85
C ALA A 222 -0.94 -8.65 18.07
N LEU A 223 0.21 -9.34 18.09
CA LEU A 223 0.62 -10.15 19.24
C LEU A 223 0.77 -9.30 20.50
N GLN A 224 1.23 -8.06 20.36
CA GLN A 224 1.42 -7.14 21.47
C GLN A 224 0.16 -6.30 21.79
N LYS A 225 -0.91 -6.45 21.00
CA LYS A 225 -2.17 -5.68 21.11
C LYS A 225 -1.94 -4.16 21.07
N LEU A 226 -0.98 -3.69 20.27
CA LEU A 226 -0.66 -2.27 20.20
C LEU A 226 -1.71 -1.51 19.37
N PRO A 227 -2.18 -0.35 19.83
CA PRO A 227 -3.26 0.42 19.19
C PRO A 227 -2.78 1.19 17.95
N VAL A 228 -2.34 0.47 16.94
CA VAL A 228 -1.98 1.04 15.64
C VAL A 228 -3.21 1.07 14.74
N VAL A 229 -3.51 2.21 14.13
CA VAL A 229 -4.56 2.34 13.12
C VAL A 229 -3.92 2.09 11.75
N LEU A 230 -4.15 0.91 11.19
CA LEU A 230 -3.66 0.49 9.89
C LEU A 230 -4.68 0.90 8.82
N CYS A 231 -4.33 1.88 8.00
CA CYS A 231 -5.20 2.38 6.94
C CYS A 231 -4.79 1.76 5.59
N LEU A 232 -5.63 0.86 5.07
CA LEU A 232 -5.41 0.16 3.81
C LEU A 232 -6.09 0.94 2.69
N ASP A 233 -5.37 1.85 2.08
CA ASP A 233 -5.82 2.61 0.91
C ASP A 233 -5.74 1.74 -0.35
N ARG A 234 -6.52 2.00 -1.38
CA ARG A 234 -6.60 1.20 -2.61
C ARG A 234 -7.06 -0.24 -2.36
N ALA A 235 -8.00 -0.44 -1.44
CA ALA A 235 -8.62 -1.73 -1.23
C ALA A 235 -9.52 -2.12 -2.43
N GLY A 236 -9.61 -3.41 -2.75
CA GLY A 236 -10.38 -3.90 -3.88
C GLY A 236 -9.74 -3.62 -5.24
N ILE A 237 -10.56 -3.46 -6.27
CA ILE A 237 -10.12 -3.20 -7.64
C ILE A 237 -9.84 -1.72 -7.84
N VAL A 238 -8.66 -1.39 -8.33
CA VAL A 238 -8.18 0.01 -8.45
C VAL A 238 -8.22 0.59 -9.87
N GLY A 239 -8.67 -0.15 -10.85
CA GLY A 239 -8.81 0.33 -12.23
C GLY A 239 -7.49 0.75 -12.87
N ALA A 240 -7.32 2.05 -13.11
CA ALA A 240 -6.20 2.60 -13.88
C ALA A 240 -4.80 2.32 -13.31
N ASP A 241 -4.67 2.02 -12.02
CA ASP A 241 -3.37 1.67 -11.41
C ASP A 241 -2.92 0.25 -11.79
N GLY A 242 -3.83 -0.58 -12.31
CA GLY A 242 -3.56 -1.91 -12.85
C GLY A 242 -3.45 -3.02 -11.81
N ALA A 243 -3.25 -4.24 -12.29
CA ALA A 243 -3.30 -5.47 -11.50
C ALA A 243 -2.31 -5.51 -10.32
N THR A 244 -1.15 -4.85 -10.46
CA THR A 244 -0.14 -4.80 -9.38
C THR A 244 -0.57 -3.99 -8.17
N HIS A 245 -1.65 -3.22 -8.27
CA HIS A 245 -2.19 -2.37 -7.21
C HIS A 245 -3.54 -2.84 -6.67
N HIS A 246 -4.13 -3.90 -7.24
CA HIS A 246 -5.39 -4.44 -6.73
C HIS A 246 -5.26 -4.95 -5.31
N GLY A 247 -6.02 -4.36 -4.38
CA GLY A 247 -6.06 -4.71 -2.96
C GLY A 247 -7.14 -5.73 -2.64
N ALA A 248 -7.23 -6.81 -3.44
CA ALA A 248 -8.31 -7.78 -3.34
C ALA A 248 -8.14 -8.80 -2.20
N PHE A 249 -6.93 -8.95 -1.64
CA PHE A 249 -6.63 -10.01 -0.67
C PHE A 249 -6.69 -9.57 0.80
N ASP A 250 -6.82 -8.29 1.06
CA ASP A 250 -6.70 -7.70 2.40
C ASP A 250 -7.70 -8.26 3.41
N LEU A 251 -8.97 -8.37 3.06
CA LEU A 251 -9.98 -8.98 3.93
C LEU A 251 -9.59 -10.40 4.33
N ALA A 252 -9.14 -11.21 3.35
CA ALA A 252 -8.81 -12.61 3.58
C ALA A 252 -7.59 -12.78 4.49
N TYR A 253 -6.46 -12.10 4.20
CA TYR A 253 -5.24 -12.33 4.99
C TYR A 253 -5.27 -11.59 6.34
N MET A 254 -5.90 -10.42 6.45
CA MET A 254 -6.03 -9.71 7.74
C MET A 254 -6.97 -10.44 8.70
N ARG A 255 -8.02 -11.09 8.19
CA ARG A 255 -8.97 -11.84 9.03
C ARG A 255 -8.32 -12.94 9.86
N CYS A 256 -7.26 -13.56 9.35
CA CYS A 256 -6.51 -14.62 10.05
C CYS A 256 -5.83 -14.12 11.33
N ILE A 257 -5.52 -12.81 11.44
CA ILE A 257 -4.75 -12.26 12.55
C ILE A 257 -5.63 -12.13 13.79
N PRO A 258 -5.21 -12.65 14.97
CA PRO A 258 -5.96 -12.44 16.21
C PRO A 258 -5.82 -11.00 16.73
N ASN A 259 -6.69 -10.62 17.67
CA ASN A 259 -6.65 -9.33 18.39
C ASN A 259 -6.69 -8.09 17.48
N ILE A 260 -7.32 -8.14 16.33
CA ILE A 260 -7.38 -7.05 15.37
C ILE A 260 -8.85 -6.71 15.05
N VAL A 261 -9.16 -5.43 14.95
CA VAL A 261 -10.44 -4.95 14.44
C VAL A 261 -10.29 -4.66 12.94
N ILE A 262 -11.25 -5.08 12.12
CA ILE A 262 -11.24 -4.84 10.68
C ILE A 262 -12.55 -4.20 10.26
N ALA A 263 -12.48 -2.97 9.75
CA ALA A 263 -13.61 -2.19 9.31
C ALA A 263 -13.47 -1.76 7.84
N ALA A 264 -14.60 -1.69 7.14
CA ALA A 264 -14.69 -1.19 5.77
C ALA A 264 -15.87 -0.22 5.65
N PRO A 265 -15.62 1.09 5.53
CA PRO A 265 -16.66 2.10 5.40
C PRO A 265 -17.38 1.98 4.05
N ARG A 266 -18.71 2.13 4.04
CA ARG A 266 -19.50 2.12 2.81
C ARG A 266 -19.44 3.45 2.05
N ASN A 267 -19.19 4.55 2.74
CA ASN A 267 -19.11 5.90 2.17
C ASN A 267 -18.21 6.81 3.01
N GLU A 268 -18.14 8.07 2.64
CA GLU A 268 -17.31 9.09 3.25
C GLU A 268 -17.67 9.36 4.72
N HIS A 269 -18.97 9.43 5.06
CA HIS A 269 -19.43 9.61 6.44
C HIS A 269 -18.97 8.45 7.33
N GLU A 270 -19.10 7.22 6.84
CA GLU A 270 -18.65 6.04 7.59
C GLU A 270 -17.12 6.03 7.74
N LEU A 271 -16.35 6.45 6.71
CA LEU A 271 -14.89 6.55 6.83
C LEU A 271 -14.50 7.52 7.96
N ARG A 272 -15.11 8.69 8.02
CA ARG A 272 -14.86 9.68 9.06
C ARG A 272 -15.21 9.14 10.46
N ASN A 273 -16.39 8.53 10.60
CA ASN A 273 -16.85 7.96 11.86
C ASN A 273 -15.97 6.81 12.35
N ILE A 274 -15.53 5.92 11.43
CA ILE A 274 -14.64 4.80 11.75
C ILE A 274 -13.24 5.31 12.14
N MET A 275 -12.70 6.32 11.45
CA MET A 275 -11.43 6.96 11.83
C MET A 275 -11.52 7.62 13.21
N TYR A 276 -12.62 8.32 13.50
CA TYR A 276 -12.88 8.89 14.81
C TYR A 276 -12.95 7.81 15.89
N THR A 277 -13.66 6.72 15.64
CA THR A 277 -13.78 5.58 16.57
C THR A 277 -12.43 4.93 16.82
N ALA A 278 -11.63 4.72 15.79
CA ALA A 278 -10.34 4.05 15.88
C ALA A 278 -9.36 4.78 16.81
N GLN A 279 -9.39 6.12 16.84
CA GLN A 279 -8.53 6.90 17.75
C GLN A 279 -8.98 6.89 19.21
N LEU A 280 -10.24 6.52 19.49
CA LEU A 280 -10.77 6.44 20.85
C LEU A 280 -10.50 5.09 21.51
N LYS A 281 -10.30 4.04 20.72
CA LYS A 281 -10.17 2.64 21.17
C LYS A 281 -8.71 2.18 21.16
N ASN A 282 -8.03 2.37 22.28
CA ASN A 282 -6.60 2.09 22.42
C ASN A 282 -6.28 0.70 22.99
N GLU A 283 -7.10 -0.32 22.68
CA GLU A 283 -6.94 -1.66 23.26
C GLU A 283 -6.47 -2.72 22.26
N SER A 284 -6.56 -2.41 20.95
CA SER A 284 -6.25 -3.36 19.88
C SER A 284 -5.90 -2.63 18.57
N PRO A 285 -5.14 -3.27 17.70
CA PRO A 285 -4.91 -2.75 16.35
C PRO A 285 -6.23 -2.61 15.59
N PHE A 286 -6.34 -1.54 14.82
CA PHE A 286 -7.55 -1.22 14.06
C PHE A 286 -7.24 -1.07 12.58
N VAL A 287 -7.80 -1.91 11.73
CA VAL A 287 -7.67 -1.85 10.27
C VAL A 287 -8.87 -1.15 9.66
N ILE A 288 -8.60 -0.12 8.85
CA ILE A 288 -9.61 0.59 8.06
C ILE A 288 -9.24 0.42 6.60
N ARG A 289 -10.07 -0.30 5.83
CA ARG A 289 -9.84 -0.49 4.39
C ARG A 289 -10.82 0.37 3.58
N TYR A 290 -10.33 1.10 2.58
CA TYR A 290 -11.15 1.93 1.71
C TYR A 290 -10.61 1.96 0.27
N PRO A 291 -11.47 2.19 -0.75
CA PRO A 291 -11.09 2.04 -2.14
C PRO A 291 -10.34 3.26 -2.68
N ARG A 292 -9.72 3.06 -3.83
CA ARG A 292 -9.29 4.14 -4.71
C ARG A 292 -10.50 4.75 -5.43
N GLY A 293 -10.52 6.06 -5.58
CA GLY A 293 -11.50 6.75 -6.41
C GLY A 293 -12.42 7.68 -5.67
N LYS A 294 -13.43 8.15 -6.39
CA LYS A 294 -14.42 9.08 -5.85
C LYS A 294 -15.39 8.36 -4.93
N GLY A 295 -15.82 9.05 -3.91
CA GLY A 295 -16.93 8.63 -3.09
C GLY A 295 -18.29 8.83 -3.76
N SER A 296 -19.33 8.88 -2.95
CA SER A 296 -20.73 9.00 -3.40
C SER A 296 -21.44 10.24 -2.89
N LEU A 297 -20.86 10.92 -1.88
CA LEU A 297 -21.49 12.04 -1.19
C LEU A 297 -20.78 13.35 -1.54
N ILE A 298 -21.54 14.34 -2.02
CA ILE A 298 -21.03 15.70 -2.24
C ILE A 298 -20.87 16.39 -0.88
N ASP A 299 -21.89 16.30 -0.03
CA ASP A 299 -21.84 16.78 1.36
C ASP A 299 -21.35 15.66 2.30
N TRP A 300 -20.04 15.49 2.32
CA TRP A 300 -19.38 14.39 3.03
C TRP A 300 -18.85 14.77 4.42
N ARG A 301 -18.86 16.07 4.77
CA ARG A 301 -18.39 16.55 6.07
C ARG A 301 -19.51 16.54 7.09
N ASN A 302 -19.73 15.35 7.68
CA ASN A 302 -20.64 15.22 8.82
C ASN A 302 -19.92 15.47 10.15
N GLU A 303 -20.67 15.74 11.20
CA GLU A 303 -20.20 15.60 12.56
C GLU A 303 -19.77 14.15 12.81
N MET A 304 -18.54 13.94 13.28
CA MET A 304 -18.01 12.61 13.54
C MET A 304 -18.66 12.00 14.78
N LYS A 305 -19.10 10.74 14.65
CA LYS A 305 -19.75 9.98 15.73
C LYS A 305 -19.02 8.65 15.93
N GLU A 306 -18.97 8.22 17.18
CA GLU A 306 -18.47 6.90 17.51
C GLU A 306 -19.37 5.81 16.90
N VAL A 307 -18.76 4.80 16.30
CA VAL A 307 -19.43 3.61 15.78
C VAL A 307 -19.15 2.45 16.73
N GLU A 308 -20.19 1.76 17.16
CA GLU A 308 -20.03 0.57 17.98
C GLU A 308 -19.29 -0.52 17.18
N ILE A 309 -18.13 -0.96 17.72
CA ILE A 309 -17.29 -1.95 17.06
C ILE A 309 -18.01 -3.30 16.97
N GLY A 310 -17.96 -3.92 15.79
CA GLY A 310 -18.62 -5.19 15.53
C GLY A 310 -20.13 -5.06 15.30
N LYS A 311 -20.68 -3.86 15.07
CA LYS A 311 -22.09 -3.68 14.76
C LYS A 311 -22.35 -3.31 13.31
N GLY A 312 -23.20 -4.11 12.67
CA GLY A 312 -23.78 -3.84 11.36
C GLY A 312 -24.93 -2.86 11.40
N ALA A 313 -25.44 -2.51 10.23
CA ALA A 313 -26.61 -1.63 10.09
C ALA A 313 -27.59 -2.19 9.05
N CYS A 314 -28.89 -2.19 9.39
CA CYS A 314 -29.93 -2.42 8.41
C CYS A 314 -30.12 -1.16 7.56
N LEU A 315 -29.75 -1.24 6.28
CA LEU A 315 -29.92 -0.14 5.32
C LEU A 315 -31.32 -0.11 4.73
N LYS A 316 -31.91 -1.29 4.55
CA LYS A 316 -33.25 -1.47 4.01
C LYS A 316 -33.87 -2.74 4.59
N PRO A 317 -35.07 -2.69 5.17
CA PRO A 317 -35.79 -3.90 5.57
C PRO A 317 -36.33 -4.68 4.36
N GLY A 318 -36.56 -5.98 4.55
CA GLY A 318 -37.14 -6.89 3.53
C GLY A 318 -37.52 -8.20 4.18
N ASN A 319 -38.14 -9.12 3.38
CA ASN A 319 -38.72 -10.36 3.91
C ASN A 319 -38.28 -11.64 3.20
N ASP A 320 -37.79 -11.56 1.95
CA ASP A 320 -37.55 -12.78 1.15
C ASP A 320 -36.06 -13.18 1.17
N THR A 321 -35.18 -12.22 0.93
CA THR A 321 -33.73 -12.43 0.81
C THR A 321 -33.01 -11.36 1.59
N ALA A 322 -31.89 -11.71 2.25
CA ALA A 322 -30.97 -10.76 2.85
C ALA A 322 -29.72 -10.59 1.97
N VAL A 323 -29.39 -9.36 1.64
CA VAL A 323 -28.11 -8.97 1.02
C VAL A 323 -27.24 -8.35 2.09
N LEU A 324 -26.07 -8.94 2.33
CA LEU A 324 -25.07 -8.48 3.27
C LEU A 324 -23.89 -7.91 2.48
N THR A 325 -23.57 -6.67 2.73
CA THR A 325 -22.46 -5.96 2.07
C THR A 325 -21.40 -5.57 3.06
N ILE A 326 -20.17 -5.41 2.57
CA ILE A 326 -19.09 -4.81 3.33
C ILE A 326 -18.40 -3.73 2.47
N GLY A 327 -18.13 -2.58 3.08
CA GLY A 327 -17.51 -1.46 2.41
C GLY A 327 -18.37 -0.84 1.32
N THR A 328 -17.73 -0.20 0.34
CA THR A 328 -18.40 0.56 -0.73
C THR A 328 -19.28 -0.27 -1.65
N MET A 329 -19.21 -1.60 -1.58
CA MET A 329 -20.13 -2.49 -2.31
C MET A 329 -21.60 -2.31 -1.89
N ALA A 330 -21.87 -1.68 -0.76
CA ALA A 330 -23.24 -1.32 -0.35
C ALA A 330 -23.95 -0.41 -1.38
N ILE A 331 -23.21 0.46 -2.07
CA ILE A 331 -23.79 1.42 -3.03
C ILE A 331 -24.32 0.72 -4.29
N PRO A 332 -23.50 -0.04 -5.06
CA PRO A 332 -24.02 -0.76 -6.22
C PRO A 332 -25.03 -1.86 -5.84
N ALA A 333 -24.89 -2.46 -4.65
CA ALA A 333 -25.87 -3.42 -4.17
C ALA A 333 -27.26 -2.80 -3.96
N ALA A 334 -27.33 -1.60 -3.39
CA ALA A 334 -28.60 -0.88 -3.21
C ALA A 334 -29.27 -0.58 -4.56
N GLN A 335 -28.51 -0.20 -5.58
CA GLN A 335 -29.02 0.03 -6.94
C GLN A 335 -29.53 -1.28 -7.58
N ALA A 336 -28.78 -2.37 -7.45
CA ALA A 336 -29.18 -3.67 -7.96
C ALA A 336 -30.46 -4.19 -7.27
N ILE A 337 -30.57 -4.04 -5.95
CA ILE A 337 -31.76 -4.39 -5.18
C ILE A 337 -32.99 -3.64 -5.72
N GLN A 338 -32.87 -2.33 -5.91
CA GLN A 338 -33.96 -1.52 -6.45
C GLN A 338 -34.38 -1.98 -7.86
N GLN A 339 -33.42 -2.33 -8.73
CA GLN A 339 -33.73 -2.83 -10.08
C GLN A 339 -34.46 -4.18 -10.03
N VAL A 340 -34.04 -5.10 -9.17
CA VAL A 340 -34.68 -6.42 -9.02
C VAL A 340 -36.08 -6.27 -8.47
N GLU A 341 -36.29 -5.45 -7.45
CA GLU A 341 -37.63 -5.24 -6.87
C GLU A 341 -38.59 -4.55 -7.83
N ASN A 342 -38.12 -3.63 -8.67
CA ASN A 342 -38.94 -3.00 -9.71
C ASN A 342 -39.41 -3.99 -10.79
N GLY A 343 -38.71 -5.12 -10.99
CA GLY A 343 -39.02 -6.15 -11.97
C GLY A 343 -39.61 -7.42 -11.37
N SER A 344 -39.86 -7.47 -10.06
CA SER A 344 -40.34 -8.66 -9.36
C SER A 344 -41.16 -8.28 -8.13
N ASN A 345 -41.78 -9.28 -7.49
CA ASN A 345 -42.50 -9.14 -6.21
C ASN A 345 -41.62 -9.46 -5.00
N LEU A 346 -40.28 -9.48 -5.16
CA LEU A 346 -39.37 -9.79 -4.09
C LEU A 346 -39.19 -8.58 -3.16
N SER A 347 -39.07 -8.85 -1.86
CA SER A 347 -38.77 -7.87 -0.82
C SER A 347 -37.41 -8.21 -0.24
N ILE A 348 -36.36 -7.45 -0.66
CA ILE A 348 -34.97 -7.73 -0.36
C ILE A 348 -34.48 -6.84 0.76
N ALA A 349 -33.99 -7.45 1.86
CA ALA A 349 -33.32 -6.73 2.92
C ALA A 349 -31.87 -6.44 2.54
N HIS A 350 -31.37 -5.28 2.98
CA HIS A 350 -29.99 -4.89 2.75
C HIS A 350 -29.33 -4.50 4.08
N TYR A 351 -28.21 -5.15 4.39
CA TYR A 351 -27.42 -4.91 5.59
C TYR A 351 -25.99 -4.51 5.21
N ASP A 352 -25.47 -3.47 5.85
CA ASP A 352 -24.05 -3.13 5.83
C ASP A 352 -23.39 -3.72 7.08
N MET A 353 -22.50 -4.66 6.90
CA MET A 353 -21.83 -5.33 8.02
C MET A 353 -20.74 -4.49 8.66
N ARG A 354 -20.24 -3.42 8.01
CA ARG A 354 -19.20 -2.49 8.47
C ARG A 354 -17.90 -3.15 8.93
N PHE A 355 -18.00 -4.19 9.75
CA PHE A 355 -16.87 -4.91 10.35
C PHE A 355 -16.79 -6.34 9.82
N LEU A 356 -15.59 -6.71 9.39
CA LEU A 356 -15.26 -8.11 9.12
C LEU A 356 -14.85 -8.82 10.41
N LYS A 357 -14.25 -8.06 11.35
CA LYS A 357 -13.79 -8.58 12.63
C LYS A 357 -13.84 -7.48 13.70
N PRO A 358 -14.56 -7.71 14.82
CA PRO A 358 -15.50 -8.82 14.99
C PRO A 358 -16.72 -8.71 14.08
N LEU A 359 -17.35 -9.84 13.75
CA LEU A 359 -18.65 -9.87 13.09
C LEU A 359 -19.77 -9.48 14.07
N ASP A 360 -20.87 -8.94 13.56
CA ASP A 360 -22.09 -8.77 14.34
C ASP A 360 -22.84 -10.10 14.45
N GLU A 361 -22.45 -10.90 15.44
CA GLU A 361 -22.99 -12.23 15.66
C GLU A 361 -24.51 -12.19 15.92
N ALA A 362 -24.97 -11.23 16.72
CA ALA A 362 -26.40 -11.09 17.03
C ALA A 362 -27.23 -10.82 15.76
N LEU A 363 -26.74 -9.94 14.90
CA LEU A 363 -27.37 -9.62 13.62
C LEU A 363 -27.34 -10.84 12.67
N LEU A 364 -26.21 -11.57 12.63
CA LEU A 364 -26.09 -12.78 11.81
C LEU A 364 -27.06 -13.90 12.27
N HIS A 365 -27.22 -14.09 13.57
CA HIS A 365 -28.22 -15.01 14.11
C HIS A 365 -29.66 -14.62 13.72
N GLU A 366 -29.99 -13.33 13.81
CA GLU A 366 -31.30 -12.83 13.37
C GLU A 366 -31.52 -13.11 11.88
N ILE A 367 -30.55 -12.77 11.05
CA ILE A 367 -30.60 -12.95 9.60
C ILE A 367 -30.72 -14.44 9.24
N GLY A 368 -29.94 -15.32 9.89
CA GLY A 368 -29.94 -16.75 9.66
C GLY A 368 -31.30 -17.40 9.94
N ARG A 369 -31.99 -16.93 10.97
CA ARG A 369 -33.35 -17.41 11.34
C ARG A 369 -34.44 -16.85 10.42
N LYS A 370 -34.33 -15.60 10.01
CA LYS A 370 -35.39 -14.88 9.28
C LYS A 370 -35.41 -15.19 7.78
N TYR A 371 -34.23 -15.24 7.13
CA TYR A 371 -34.19 -15.31 5.67
C TYR A 371 -33.82 -16.71 5.15
N LYS A 372 -34.50 -17.13 4.09
CA LYS A 372 -34.19 -18.40 3.42
C LYS A 372 -32.95 -18.29 2.52
N GLN A 373 -32.66 -17.10 2.03
CA GLN A 373 -31.52 -16.84 1.15
C GLN A 373 -30.72 -15.67 1.67
N ILE A 374 -29.42 -15.85 1.70
CA ILE A 374 -28.44 -14.82 2.07
C ILE A 374 -27.46 -14.66 0.93
N ILE A 375 -27.22 -13.43 0.51
CA ILE A 375 -26.26 -13.06 -0.53
C ILE A 375 -25.21 -12.17 0.13
N THR A 376 -23.93 -12.51 0.01
CA THR A 376 -22.83 -11.68 0.47
C THR A 376 -22.15 -10.99 -0.71
N ILE A 377 -21.82 -9.70 -0.57
CA ILE A 377 -21.18 -8.91 -1.63
C ILE A 377 -19.98 -8.20 -1.02
N GLU A 378 -18.81 -8.44 -1.61
CA GLU A 378 -17.53 -7.83 -1.24
C GLU A 378 -16.69 -7.48 -2.45
N ASP A 379 -15.82 -6.49 -2.34
CA ASP A 379 -14.75 -6.21 -3.29
C ASP A 379 -13.46 -6.85 -2.76
N GLY A 380 -13.34 -8.16 -2.99
CA GLY A 380 -12.31 -9.01 -2.42
C GLY A 380 -12.20 -10.35 -3.15
N VAL A 381 -11.76 -11.39 -2.46
CA VAL A 381 -11.65 -12.76 -2.98
C VAL A 381 -12.63 -13.70 -2.27
N ILE A 382 -13.12 -14.73 -2.97
CA ILE A 382 -14.05 -15.71 -2.42
C ILE A 382 -13.43 -16.42 -1.21
N ASN A 383 -12.19 -16.88 -1.37
CA ASN A 383 -11.52 -17.71 -0.38
C ASN A 383 -11.02 -16.88 0.81
N GLY A 384 -11.59 -17.10 1.98
CA GLY A 384 -11.18 -16.44 3.22
C GLY A 384 -11.69 -15.01 3.40
N GLY A 385 -12.42 -14.43 2.43
CA GLY A 385 -12.99 -13.09 2.52
C GLY A 385 -14.22 -12.98 3.42
N PHE A 386 -15.01 -11.95 3.20
CA PHE A 386 -16.21 -11.66 4.00
C PHE A 386 -17.29 -12.76 3.83
N GLY A 387 -17.54 -13.20 2.59
CA GLY A 387 -18.49 -14.27 2.35
C GLY A 387 -18.11 -15.57 3.06
N SER A 388 -16.82 -15.92 3.07
CA SER A 388 -16.29 -17.06 3.85
C SER A 388 -16.55 -16.90 5.34
N ALA A 389 -16.31 -15.70 5.89
CA ALA A 389 -16.53 -15.43 7.32
C ALA A 389 -18.01 -15.63 7.73
N VAL A 390 -18.94 -15.14 6.91
CA VAL A 390 -20.38 -15.32 7.14
C VAL A 390 -20.75 -16.81 7.05
N LEU A 391 -20.21 -17.54 6.05
CA LEU A 391 -20.48 -18.95 5.87
C LEU A 391 -19.99 -19.79 7.04
N GLU A 392 -18.75 -19.56 7.48
CA GLU A 392 -18.15 -20.22 8.65
C GLU A 392 -19.01 -19.98 9.88
N PHE A 393 -19.37 -18.72 10.16
CA PHE A 393 -20.22 -18.37 11.29
C PHE A 393 -21.56 -19.16 11.26
N MET A 394 -22.26 -19.15 10.11
CA MET A 394 -23.55 -19.84 9.96
C MET A 394 -23.43 -21.35 10.09
N ALA A 395 -22.31 -21.94 9.66
CA ALA A 395 -22.04 -23.36 9.79
C ALA A 395 -21.76 -23.76 11.24
N ASP A 396 -20.93 -23.00 11.93
CA ASP A 396 -20.52 -23.28 13.32
C ASP A 396 -21.68 -23.18 14.32
N HIS A 397 -22.63 -22.27 14.06
CA HIS A 397 -23.79 -22.06 14.94
C HIS A 397 -25.07 -22.81 14.53
N GLY A 398 -25.03 -23.56 13.42
CA GLY A 398 -26.15 -24.36 12.96
C GLY A 398 -27.38 -23.55 12.55
N ASP A 399 -27.24 -22.25 12.31
CA ASP A 399 -28.34 -21.35 11.95
C ASP A 399 -28.94 -21.68 10.58
N ARG A 400 -28.25 -22.50 9.75
CA ARG A 400 -28.77 -23.00 8.46
C ARG A 400 -28.23 -24.37 8.09
N LYS A 401 -29.14 -25.22 7.57
CA LYS A 401 -28.79 -26.55 7.02
C LYS A 401 -28.31 -26.53 5.56
N SER A 402 -28.52 -25.44 4.81
CA SER A 402 -27.98 -25.25 3.46
C SER A 402 -27.86 -23.77 3.15
N THR A 403 -26.64 -23.34 2.83
CA THR A 403 -26.35 -21.96 2.45
C THR A 403 -25.81 -21.93 1.03
N ARG A 404 -26.53 -21.27 0.10
CA ARG A 404 -25.94 -20.81 -1.15
C ARG A 404 -25.41 -19.41 -0.91
N LEU A 405 -24.10 -19.27 -0.88
CA LEU A 405 -23.43 -17.99 -0.94
C LEU A 405 -23.13 -17.67 -2.39
N ASN A 406 -23.67 -16.56 -2.87
CA ASN A 406 -23.15 -15.92 -4.06
C ASN A 406 -22.31 -14.74 -3.60
N SER A 407 -20.99 -14.88 -3.65
CA SER A 407 -20.09 -13.73 -3.56
C SER A 407 -19.83 -13.22 -4.97
N SER A 408 -20.06 -11.94 -5.20
CA SER A 408 -19.60 -11.31 -6.42
C SER A 408 -18.11 -11.07 -6.28
N HIS A 409 -17.32 -11.61 -7.20
CA HIS A 409 -15.90 -11.35 -7.32
C HIS A 409 -15.59 -11.07 -8.78
N ILE A 410 -14.63 -10.19 -9.01
CA ILE A 410 -14.11 -9.96 -10.34
C ILE A 410 -12.90 -10.87 -10.49
N PRO A 411 -12.79 -11.70 -11.55
CA PRO A 411 -11.57 -12.46 -11.80
C PRO A 411 -10.40 -11.49 -11.95
N LEU A 412 -9.30 -11.76 -11.28
CA LEU A 412 -8.06 -11.01 -11.40
C LEU A 412 -7.41 -11.27 -12.76
#